data_5a05ddca4a37161537928627b9659213
#
_entry.id   5a05ddca4a37161537928627b9659213
#
_cell.length_a   1.000
_cell.length_b   1.000
_cell.length_c   1.000
_cell.angle_alpha   90.00
_cell.angle_beta   90.00
_cell.angle_gamma   90.00
#
_symmetry.space_group_name_H-M   'P 1'
#
loop_
_entity.id
_entity.type
_entity.pdbx_description
1 polymer ?
#
loop_
_entity_poly.entity_id
_entity_poly.type
_entity_poly.pdbx_seq_one_letter_code
_entity_poly.pdbx_strand_id
1 'polypeptide(L)'
;MKVVASDADNLTGPHISSGTPHSFQVVSDDELLALVAVKELNIRRRFEQVLEEVKNTRRDLLLFRSRLEEARGMRSDPKTEVRQQLAALDMATVTLVERSINGIRKNANETQSIEQEFGDIRDELENNAVPDVKPMLERIDEGIITPLHSINTLDYNQIDDSLVLLRKVLEETVLEQRADPFARFDESVDQLNLTIERLEAVLAQMLKLETVNEALQMLRDIIKAQEELQEKTRLERKKKLIEGLQ
;
A
#
# COMPACT_ATOMS: atom_id res chain seq x y z
N MET A 1 -21.03 11.92 -20.73
CA MET A 1 -20.60 13.04 -21.60
C MET A 1 -19.78 12.46 -22.75
N LYS A 2 -19.94 12.94 -23.97
CA LYS A 2 -19.14 12.52 -25.12
C LYS A 2 -18.65 13.78 -25.83
N VAL A 3 -17.35 13.88 -26.04
CA VAL A 3 -16.77 15.00 -26.81
C VAL A 3 -16.79 14.60 -28.26
N VAL A 4 -17.34 15.48 -29.09
CA VAL A 4 -17.37 15.35 -30.53
C VAL A 4 -16.63 16.55 -31.12
N ALA A 5 -15.62 16.29 -31.93
CA ALA A 5 -14.91 17.32 -32.70
C ALA A 5 -15.26 17.16 -34.19
N SER A 6 -15.57 18.28 -34.86
CA SER A 6 -15.78 18.33 -36.29
C SER A 6 -14.82 19.34 -36.88
N ASP A 7 -14.18 18.99 -37.98
CA ASP A 7 -13.38 19.92 -38.75
C ASP A 7 -14.23 20.74 -39.72
N ALA A 8 -13.65 21.75 -40.33
CA ALA A 8 -14.30 22.64 -41.29
C ALA A 8 -13.86 22.31 -42.74
N ASP A 9 -13.60 21.05 -43.07
CA ASP A 9 -13.20 20.66 -44.41
C ASP A 9 -14.37 20.87 -45.41
N ASN A 10 -14.17 21.79 -46.30
CA ASN A 10 -15.15 22.14 -47.35
C ASN A 10 -15.00 21.36 -48.68
N LEU A 11 -13.96 20.50 -48.77
CA LEU A 11 -13.66 19.75 -50.00
C LEU A 11 -14.23 18.34 -49.99
N THR A 12 -14.09 17.64 -48.87
CA THR A 12 -14.58 16.25 -48.71
C THR A 12 -15.75 16.13 -47.75
N GLY A 13 -16.15 17.26 -47.12
CA GLY A 13 -17.14 17.36 -46.06
C GLY A 13 -16.52 17.26 -44.67
N PRO A 14 -17.20 17.74 -43.61
CA PRO A 14 -16.67 17.77 -42.28
C PRO A 14 -16.39 16.36 -41.75
N HIS A 15 -15.17 16.12 -41.29
CA HIS A 15 -14.79 14.88 -40.61
C HIS A 15 -15.17 15.00 -39.13
N ILE A 16 -15.90 14.01 -38.63
CA ILE A 16 -16.37 13.96 -37.25
C ILE A 16 -15.56 12.89 -36.50
N SER A 17 -14.82 13.31 -35.49
CA SER A 17 -14.17 12.43 -34.53
C SER A 17 -14.88 12.49 -33.19
N SER A 18 -15.12 11.34 -32.59
CA SER A 18 -15.77 11.25 -31.28
C SER A 18 -14.91 10.52 -30.30
N GLY A 19 -14.68 11.13 -29.14
CA GLY A 19 -13.98 10.51 -28.01
C GLY A 19 -14.82 9.40 -27.36
N THR A 20 -14.18 8.66 -26.46
CA THR A 20 -14.84 7.65 -25.62
C THR A 20 -15.90 8.32 -24.74
N PRO A 21 -17.10 7.75 -24.61
CA PRO A 21 -18.11 8.28 -23.70
C PRO A 21 -17.65 8.10 -22.24
N HIS A 22 -17.71 9.17 -21.46
CA HIS A 22 -17.49 9.13 -20.01
C HIS A 22 -18.86 9.22 -19.32
N SER A 23 -19.13 8.30 -18.40
CA SER A 23 -20.28 8.37 -17.50
C SER A 23 -19.85 9.01 -16.19
N PHE A 24 -20.64 9.97 -15.72
CA PHE A 24 -20.45 10.59 -14.40
C PHE A 24 -21.62 10.18 -13.53
N GLN A 25 -21.30 9.75 -12.32
CA GLN A 25 -22.29 9.52 -11.28
C GLN A 25 -22.28 10.74 -10.36
N VAL A 26 -23.41 11.37 -10.19
CA VAL A 26 -23.58 12.46 -9.22
C VAL A 26 -23.95 11.81 -7.88
N VAL A 27 -23.14 12.03 -6.88
CA VAL A 27 -23.31 11.53 -5.51
C VAL A 27 -23.29 12.73 -4.56
N SER A 28 -23.87 12.58 -3.38
CA SER A 28 -23.71 13.54 -2.28
C SER A 28 -22.31 13.45 -1.66
N ASP A 29 -21.88 14.51 -0.94
CA ASP A 29 -20.60 14.49 -0.22
C ASP A 29 -20.51 13.31 0.76
N ASP A 30 -21.61 12.98 1.44
CA ASP A 30 -21.67 11.86 2.37
C ASP A 30 -21.53 10.51 1.67
N GLU A 31 -22.16 10.33 0.50
CA GLU A 31 -22.00 9.12 -0.30
C GLU A 31 -20.57 9.00 -0.84
N LEU A 32 -19.96 10.10 -1.28
CA LEU A 32 -18.58 10.11 -1.73
C LEU A 32 -17.62 9.71 -0.61
N LEU A 33 -17.77 10.29 0.58
CA LEU A 33 -16.93 9.95 1.73
C LEU A 33 -17.11 8.49 2.18
N ALA A 34 -18.32 7.94 2.09
CA ALA A 34 -18.56 6.53 2.35
C ALA A 34 -17.86 5.62 1.33
N LEU A 35 -17.87 6.00 0.04
CA LEU A 35 -17.15 5.28 -1.01
C LEU A 35 -15.63 5.34 -0.81
N VAL A 36 -15.11 6.50 -0.43
CA VAL A 36 -13.69 6.70 -0.10
C VAL A 36 -13.29 5.81 1.08
N ALA A 37 -14.08 5.77 2.16
CA ALA A 37 -13.79 4.94 3.32
C ALA A 37 -13.71 3.45 2.96
N VAL A 38 -14.57 2.96 2.07
CA VAL A 38 -14.51 1.56 1.58
C VAL A 38 -13.24 1.32 0.74
N LYS A 39 -12.85 2.28 -0.12
CA LYS A 39 -11.60 2.19 -0.88
C LYS A 39 -10.39 2.14 0.07
N GLU A 40 -10.30 3.04 1.04
CA GLU A 40 -9.23 3.08 2.03
C GLU A 40 -9.09 1.77 2.80
N LEU A 41 -10.20 1.19 3.26
CA LEU A 41 -10.20 -0.09 3.95
C LEU A 41 -9.62 -1.22 3.08
N ASN A 42 -9.98 -1.26 1.80
CA ASN A 42 -9.46 -2.27 0.86
C ASN A 42 -7.96 -2.08 0.59
N ILE A 43 -7.51 -0.84 0.40
CA ILE A 43 -6.10 -0.49 0.22
C ILE A 43 -5.31 -0.88 1.46
N ARG A 44 -5.80 -0.54 2.66
CA ARG A 44 -5.15 -0.89 3.93
C ARG A 44 -4.95 -2.41 4.09
N ARG A 45 -5.95 -3.23 3.76
CA ARG A 45 -5.82 -4.70 3.83
C ARG A 45 -4.74 -5.23 2.90
N ARG A 46 -4.63 -4.69 1.71
CA ARG A 46 -3.55 -5.03 0.76
C ARG A 46 -2.20 -4.60 1.31
N PHE A 47 -2.12 -3.43 1.92
CA PHE A 47 -0.90 -2.93 2.54
C PHE A 47 -0.46 -3.77 3.75
N GLU A 48 -1.38 -4.22 4.60
CA GLU A 48 -1.11 -5.16 5.69
C GLU A 48 -0.51 -6.48 5.17
N GLN A 49 -1.00 -6.96 4.02
CA GLN A 49 -0.44 -8.15 3.37
C GLN A 49 0.99 -7.91 2.88
N VAL A 50 1.27 -6.77 2.26
CA VAL A 50 2.64 -6.39 1.84
C VAL A 50 3.57 -6.37 3.05
N LEU A 51 3.19 -5.71 4.14
CA LEU A 51 3.98 -5.65 5.37
C LEU A 51 4.28 -7.03 5.92
N GLU A 52 3.29 -7.93 5.96
CA GLU A 52 3.50 -9.30 6.43
C GLU A 52 4.43 -10.10 5.51
N GLU A 53 4.32 -9.96 4.19
CA GLU A 53 5.23 -10.60 3.22
C GLU A 53 6.69 -10.12 3.40
N VAL A 54 6.92 -8.82 3.66
CA VAL A 54 8.25 -8.28 3.94
C VAL A 54 8.80 -8.82 5.28
N LYS A 55 7.96 -8.91 6.32
CA LYS A 55 8.32 -9.53 7.61
C LYS A 55 8.68 -11.00 7.47
N ASN A 56 7.96 -11.73 6.63
CA ASN A 56 8.24 -13.14 6.34
C ASN A 56 9.58 -13.29 5.63
N THR A 57 9.87 -12.44 4.63
CA THR A 57 11.17 -12.42 3.94
C THR A 57 12.32 -12.23 4.93
N ARG A 58 12.21 -11.27 5.86
CA ARG A 58 13.21 -11.07 6.92
C ARG A 58 13.38 -12.32 7.80
N ARG A 59 12.28 -12.93 8.24
CA ARG A 59 12.28 -14.13 9.08
C ARG A 59 12.99 -15.29 8.39
N ASP A 60 12.72 -15.50 7.13
CA ASP A 60 13.31 -16.57 6.34
C ASP A 60 14.82 -16.36 6.14
N LEU A 61 15.26 -15.11 5.86
CA LEU A 61 16.68 -14.80 5.76
C LEU A 61 17.42 -15.06 7.08
N LEU A 62 16.86 -14.67 8.21
CA LEU A 62 17.44 -14.92 9.53
C LEU A 62 17.56 -16.42 9.82
N LEU A 63 16.53 -17.20 9.49
CA LEU A 63 16.54 -18.64 9.66
C LEU A 63 17.65 -19.33 8.83
N PHE A 64 17.78 -18.95 7.56
CA PHE A 64 18.81 -19.53 6.70
C PHE A 64 20.20 -19.07 7.07
N ARG A 65 20.38 -17.82 7.49
CA ARG A 65 21.63 -17.34 8.06
C ARG A 65 22.08 -18.19 9.25
N SER A 66 21.18 -18.46 10.21
CA SER A 66 21.48 -19.32 11.37
C SER A 66 21.88 -20.74 10.95
N ARG A 67 21.17 -21.35 10.00
CA ARG A 67 21.49 -22.68 9.47
C ARG A 67 22.87 -22.73 8.80
N LEU A 68 23.22 -21.69 8.04
CA LEU A 68 24.55 -21.60 7.43
C LEU A 68 25.65 -21.42 8.46
N GLU A 69 25.39 -20.71 9.55
CA GLU A 69 26.34 -20.51 10.65
C GLU A 69 26.57 -21.83 11.40
N GLU A 70 25.52 -22.56 11.74
CA GLU A 70 25.61 -23.90 12.33
C GLU A 70 26.39 -24.89 11.42
N ALA A 71 26.15 -24.83 10.12
CA ALA A 71 26.83 -25.65 9.13
C ALA A 71 28.30 -25.27 8.91
N ARG A 72 28.73 -24.07 9.32
CA ARG A 72 30.12 -23.57 9.13
C ARG A 72 31.16 -24.52 9.76
N GLY A 73 30.89 -25.01 10.96
CA GLY A 73 31.76 -25.97 11.65
C GLY A 73 31.85 -27.34 10.97
N MET A 74 30.86 -27.73 10.18
CA MET A 74 30.81 -29.01 9.49
C MET A 74 31.55 -28.99 8.15
N ARG A 75 31.93 -27.84 7.62
CA ARG A 75 32.57 -27.70 6.29
C ARG A 75 33.96 -28.36 6.21
N SER A 76 34.61 -28.59 7.33
CA SER A 76 35.90 -29.29 7.41
C SER A 76 35.77 -30.81 7.48
N ASP A 77 34.54 -31.37 7.60
CA ASP A 77 34.33 -32.82 7.68
C ASP A 77 34.53 -33.47 6.30
N PRO A 78 35.42 -34.50 6.18
CA PRO A 78 35.69 -35.13 4.91
C PRO A 78 34.57 -36.09 4.43
N LYS A 79 33.56 -36.39 5.26
CA LYS A 79 32.49 -37.33 4.95
C LYS A 79 31.64 -36.86 3.76
N THR A 80 31.40 -37.76 2.81
CA THR A 80 30.65 -37.49 1.58
C THR A 80 29.21 -37.05 1.88
N GLU A 81 28.56 -37.66 2.89
CA GLU A 81 27.20 -37.33 3.30
C GLU A 81 27.09 -35.86 3.83
N VAL A 82 28.06 -35.42 4.62
CA VAL A 82 28.11 -34.04 5.13
C VAL A 82 28.29 -33.06 3.99
N ARG A 83 29.14 -33.35 3.02
CA ARG A 83 29.33 -32.52 1.82
C ARG A 83 28.06 -32.37 1.00
N GLN A 84 27.30 -33.48 0.82
CA GLN A 84 26.03 -33.45 0.10
C GLN A 84 24.98 -32.61 0.83
N GLN A 85 24.89 -32.73 2.16
CA GLN A 85 23.98 -31.92 2.97
C GLN A 85 24.31 -30.41 2.90
N LEU A 86 25.61 -30.07 2.95
CA LEU A 86 26.08 -28.70 2.81
C LEU A 86 25.76 -28.12 1.42
N ALA A 87 25.98 -28.88 0.35
CA ALA A 87 25.66 -28.46 -1.00
C ALA A 87 24.13 -28.24 -1.18
N ALA A 88 23.31 -29.10 -0.59
CA ALA A 88 21.86 -28.95 -0.58
C ALA A 88 21.41 -27.69 0.18
N LEU A 89 22.04 -27.40 1.33
CA LEU A 89 21.75 -26.19 2.10
C LEU A 89 22.16 -24.93 1.33
N ASP A 90 23.34 -24.91 0.71
CA ASP A 90 23.80 -23.79 -0.10
C ASP A 90 22.83 -23.51 -1.26
N MET A 91 22.39 -24.55 -1.98
CA MET A 91 21.44 -24.43 -3.08
C MET A 91 20.04 -23.98 -2.60
N ALA A 92 19.57 -24.49 -1.48
CA ALA A 92 18.32 -24.06 -0.87
C ALA A 92 18.39 -22.58 -0.45
N THR A 93 19.54 -22.13 0.02
CA THR A 93 19.77 -20.72 0.40
C THR A 93 19.75 -19.80 -0.83
N VAL A 94 20.40 -20.15 -1.92
CA VAL A 94 20.33 -19.40 -3.19
C VAL A 94 18.88 -19.29 -3.67
N THR A 95 18.16 -20.42 -3.69
CA THR A 95 16.74 -20.44 -4.10
C THR A 95 15.87 -19.55 -3.20
N LEU A 96 16.13 -19.53 -1.89
CA LEU A 96 15.42 -18.64 -0.98
C LEU A 96 15.68 -17.18 -1.31
N VAL A 97 16.94 -16.80 -1.50
CA VAL A 97 17.29 -15.41 -1.83
C VAL A 97 16.67 -14.97 -3.15
N GLU A 98 16.64 -15.85 -4.16
CA GLU A 98 15.93 -15.55 -5.43
C GLU A 98 14.43 -15.32 -5.22
N ARG A 99 13.77 -16.16 -4.40
CA ARG A 99 12.36 -15.95 -4.04
C ARG A 99 12.16 -14.64 -3.28
N SER A 100 13.09 -14.29 -2.40
CA SER A 100 13.06 -13.04 -1.66
C SER A 100 13.17 -11.83 -2.60
N ILE A 101 14.08 -11.85 -3.58
CA ILE A 101 14.19 -10.80 -4.61
C ILE A 101 12.87 -10.63 -5.36
N ASN A 102 12.28 -11.72 -5.85
CA ASN A 102 11.02 -11.69 -6.59
C ASN A 102 9.86 -11.20 -5.69
N GLY A 103 9.83 -11.61 -4.43
CA GLY A 103 8.85 -11.16 -3.44
C GLY A 103 8.95 -9.67 -3.17
N ILE A 104 10.17 -9.14 -2.98
CA ILE A 104 10.40 -7.71 -2.76
C ILE A 104 9.99 -6.88 -3.98
N ARG A 105 10.31 -7.33 -5.20
CA ARG A 105 9.87 -6.64 -6.43
C ARG A 105 8.36 -6.64 -6.60
N LYS A 106 7.70 -7.75 -6.28
CA LYS A 106 6.23 -7.82 -6.24
C LYS A 106 5.65 -6.83 -5.23
N ASN A 107 6.22 -6.79 -4.02
CA ASN A 107 5.76 -5.89 -2.96
C ASN A 107 6.01 -4.42 -3.30
N ALA A 108 7.11 -4.08 -3.98
CA ALA A 108 7.38 -2.74 -4.49
C ALA A 108 6.29 -2.30 -5.49
N ASN A 109 5.94 -3.15 -6.45
CA ASN A 109 4.87 -2.86 -7.41
C ASN A 109 3.50 -2.68 -6.73
N GLU A 110 3.20 -3.52 -5.74
CA GLU A 110 1.95 -3.41 -4.98
C GLU A 110 1.90 -2.13 -4.15
N THR A 111 3.01 -1.77 -3.48
CA THR A 111 3.11 -0.52 -2.72
C THR A 111 3.01 0.71 -3.62
N GLN A 112 3.55 0.65 -4.83
CA GLN A 112 3.39 1.71 -5.83
C GLN A 112 1.93 1.85 -6.30
N SER A 113 1.22 0.73 -6.50
CA SER A 113 -0.22 0.76 -6.81
C SER A 113 -1.02 1.41 -5.67
N ILE A 114 -0.68 1.08 -4.42
CA ILE A 114 -1.29 1.66 -3.23
C ILE A 114 -1.04 3.17 -3.14
N GLU A 115 0.19 3.63 -3.42
CA GLU A 115 0.54 5.06 -3.50
C GLU A 115 -0.35 5.79 -4.53
N GLN A 116 -0.50 5.22 -5.72
CA GLN A 116 -1.35 5.78 -6.78
C GLN A 116 -2.82 5.85 -6.39
N GLU A 117 -3.35 4.79 -5.77
CA GLU A 117 -4.74 4.74 -5.34
C GLU A 117 -5.05 5.77 -4.23
N PHE A 118 -4.11 6.06 -3.32
CA PHE A 118 -4.26 7.17 -2.38
C PHE A 118 -4.19 8.53 -3.09
N GLY A 119 -3.36 8.67 -4.13
CA GLY A 119 -3.36 9.83 -5.02
C GLY A 119 -4.72 10.05 -5.67
N ASP A 120 -5.33 8.98 -6.20
CA ASP A 120 -6.67 9.05 -6.81
C ASP A 120 -7.74 9.46 -5.80
N ILE A 121 -7.68 8.95 -4.57
CA ILE A 121 -8.59 9.36 -3.47
C ILE A 121 -8.42 10.85 -3.16
N ARG A 122 -7.19 11.33 -3.01
CA ARG A 122 -6.90 12.76 -2.79
C ARG A 122 -7.51 13.62 -3.90
N ASP A 123 -7.21 13.27 -5.14
CA ASP A 123 -7.69 14.02 -6.31
C ASP A 123 -9.23 13.98 -6.42
N GLU A 124 -9.86 12.86 -6.07
CA GLU A 124 -11.32 12.73 -6.04
C GLU A 124 -11.95 13.67 -4.99
N LEU A 125 -11.35 13.77 -3.79
CA LEU A 125 -11.82 14.67 -2.74
C LEU A 125 -11.63 16.15 -3.09
N GLU A 126 -10.48 16.51 -3.67
CA GLU A 126 -10.20 17.88 -4.11
C GLU A 126 -11.09 18.31 -5.27
N ASN A 127 -11.23 17.48 -6.30
CA ASN A 127 -11.99 17.81 -7.51
C ASN A 127 -13.49 17.94 -7.23
N ASN A 128 -14.02 17.24 -6.23
CA ASN A 128 -15.42 17.38 -5.80
C ASN A 128 -15.63 18.50 -4.77
N ALA A 129 -14.57 19.21 -4.39
CA ALA A 129 -14.60 20.33 -3.43
C ALA A 129 -15.36 19.98 -2.13
N VAL A 130 -15.13 18.76 -1.62
CA VAL A 130 -15.80 18.26 -0.41
C VAL A 130 -15.46 19.19 0.77
N PRO A 131 -16.44 19.68 1.54
CA PRO A 131 -16.19 20.58 2.66
C PRO A 131 -15.38 19.88 3.77
N ASP A 132 -14.56 20.67 4.47
CA ASP A 132 -13.83 20.27 5.69
C ASP A 132 -12.87 19.07 5.56
N VAL A 133 -12.47 18.69 4.32
CA VAL A 133 -11.53 17.57 4.07
C VAL A 133 -10.05 17.96 4.16
N LYS A 134 -9.72 19.24 4.33
CA LYS A 134 -8.33 19.69 4.33
C LYS A 134 -7.42 18.91 5.30
N PRO A 135 -7.81 18.65 6.57
CA PRO A 135 -6.99 17.84 7.48
C PRO A 135 -6.81 16.38 7.02
N MET A 136 -7.77 15.84 6.29
CA MET A 136 -7.71 14.51 5.70
C MET A 136 -6.72 14.48 4.53
N LEU A 137 -6.79 15.47 3.64
CA LEU A 137 -5.86 15.61 2.50
C LEU A 137 -4.41 15.76 2.98
N GLU A 138 -4.15 16.66 3.94
CA GLU A 138 -2.82 16.83 4.53
C GLU A 138 -2.28 15.51 5.11
N ARG A 139 -3.13 14.74 5.77
CA ARG A 139 -2.76 13.43 6.34
C ARG A 139 -2.50 12.37 5.26
N ILE A 140 -3.29 12.36 4.18
CA ILE A 140 -3.05 11.48 3.02
C ILE A 140 -1.72 11.83 2.37
N ASP A 141 -1.44 13.09 2.11
CA ASP A 141 -0.21 13.52 1.45
C ASP A 141 1.03 13.30 2.34
N GLU A 142 1.03 13.83 3.55
CA GLU A 142 2.21 13.83 4.43
C GLU A 142 2.38 12.50 5.16
N GLY A 143 1.28 11.85 5.54
CA GLY A 143 1.32 10.63 6.35
C GLY A 143 1.36 9.34 5.54
N ILE A 144 0.95 9.34 4.27
CA ILE A 144 0.82 8.14 3.45
C ILE A 144 1.58 8.28 2.14
N ILE A 145 1.20 9.20 1.23
CA ILE A 145 1.76 9.28 -0.12
C ILE A 145 3.27 9.59 -0.09
N THR A 146 3.68 10.64 0.63
CA THR A 146 5.09 11.05 0.72
C THR A 146 5.99 9.95 1.29
N PRO A 147 5.65 9.29 2.41
CA PRO A 147 6.43 8.15 2.90
C PRO A 147 6.44 6.96 1.94
N LEU A 148 5.31 6.59 1.32
CA LEU A 148 5.25 5.50 0.35
C LEU A 148 6.13 5.78 -0.87
N HIS A 149 6.13 7.01 -1.37
CA HIS A 149 7.01 7.43 -2.47
C HIS A 149 8.49 7.23 -2.11
N SER A 150 8.90 7.60 -0.90
CA SER A 150 10.27 7.37 -0.41
C SER A 150 10.60 5.87 -0.32
N ILE A 151 9.69 5.05 0.22
CA ILE A 151 9.86 3.60 0.33
C ILE A 151 10.00 2.98 -1.07
N ASN A 152 9.15 3.36 -2.03
CA ASN A 152 9.15 2.84 -3.39
C ASN A 152 10.41 3.21 -4.18
N THR A 153 10.90 4.45 -4.01
CA THR A 153 12.04 4.97 -4.77
C THR A 153 13.40 4.65 -4.17
N LEU A 154 13.48 4.46 -2.85
CA LEU A 154 14.74 4.26 -2.15
C LEU A 154 14.83 2.88 -1.49
N ASP A 155 13.91 2.57 -0.57
CA ASP A 155 14.09 1.43 0.33
C ASP A 155 14.00 0.09 -0.42
N TYR A 156 13.01 -0.10 -1.28
CA TYR A 156 12.90 -1.34 -2.07
C TYR A 156 14.06 -1.55 -3.02
N ASN A 157 14.61 -0.49 -3.61
CA ASN A 157 15.79 -0.58 -4.45
C ASN A 157 17.03 -1.00 -3.64
N GLN A 158 17.20 -0.45 -2.43
CA GLN A 158 18.31 -0.82 -1.55
C GLN A 158 18.22 -2.29 -1.09
N ILE A 159 17.01 -2.76 -0.79
CA ILE A 159 16.79 -4.19 -0.45
C ILE A 159 17.10 -5.07 -1.67
N ASP A 160 16.57 -4.74 -2.85
CA ASP A 160 16.81 -5.52 -4.08
C ASP A 160 18.31 -5.63 -4.36
N ASP A 161 19.04 -4.52 -4.33
CA ASP A 161 20.48 -4.46 -4.54
C ASP A 161 21.23 -5.34 -3.51
N SER A 162 20.89 -5.22 -2.23
CA SER A 162 21.54 -5.99 -1.18
C SER A 162 21.30 -7.52 -1.32
N LEU A 163 20.07 -7.91 -1.69
CA LEU A 163 19.73 -9.31 -1.94
C LEU A 163 20.40 -9.86 -3.20
N VAL A 164 20.51 -9.07 -4.27
CA VAL A 164 21.24 -9.44 -5.50
C VAL A 164 22.71 -9.66 -5.19
N LEU A 165 23.33 -8.79 -4.39
CA LEU A 165 24.72 -8.95 -3.93
C LEU A 165 24.88 -10.22 -3.04
N LEU A 166 23.94 -10.46 -2.13
CA LEU A 166 23.92 -11.67 -1.29
C LEU A 166 23.85 -12.94 -2.17
N ARG A 167 22.93 -12.97 -3.15
CA ARG A 167 22.82 -14.08 -4.09
C ARG A 167 24.14 -14.34 -4.80
N LYS A 168 24.77 -13.29 -5.34
CA LYS A 168 26.05 -13.42 -6.04
C LYS A 168 27.13 -14.03 -5.17
N VAL A 169 27.26 -13.59 -3.91
CA VAL A 169 28.22 -14.14 -2.95
C VAL A 169 27.91 -15.61 -2.63
N LEU A 170 26.64 -15.99 -2.56
CA LEU A 170 26.24 -17.39 -2.34
C LEU A 170 26.53 -18.28 -3.57
N GLU A 171 26.33 -17.80 -4.79
CA GLU A 171 26.62 -18.52 -6.03
C GLU A 171 28.13 -18.73 -6.24
N GLU A 172 28.97 -17.78 -5.85
CA GLU A 172 30.44 -17.85 -5.90
C GLU A 172 31.04 -18.88 -4.93
N THR A 173 30.21 -19.58 -4.15
CA THR A 173 30.60 -20.53 -3.10
C THR A 173 31.29 -21.78 -3.62
N VAL A 174 31.14 -22.10 -4.87
CA VAL A 174 31.69 -23.33 -5.47
C VAL A 174 33.21 -23.20 -5.70
N LEU A 175 33.76 -22.00 -5.65
CA LEU A 175 35.16 -21.70 -5.84
C LEU A 175 35.80 -21.34 -4.49
N GLU A 176 37.00 -21.81 -4.22
CA GLU A 176 37.77 -21.71 -2.95
C GLU A 176 38.02 -20.29 -2.42
N GLN A 177 37.48 -19.24 -3.05
CA GLN A 177 37.67 -17.82 -2.69
C GLN A 177 36.37 -17.15 -2.26
N ARG A 178 35.62 -17.77 -1.36
CA ARG A 178 34.35 -17.27 -0.87
C ARG A 178 34.51 -16.00 -0.01
N ALA A 179 33.88 -14.93 -0.43
CA ALA A 179 33.56 -13.83 0.46
C ALA A 179 32.57 -14.33 1.54
N ASP A 180 32.71 -13.87 2.79
CA ASP A 180 31.83 -14.27 3.87
C ASP A 180 30.39 -13.78 3.58
N PRO A 181 29.38 -14.66 3.45
CA PRO A 181 28.01 -14.25 3.14
C PRO A 181 27.30 -13.59 4.31
N PHE A 182 27.79 -13.77 5.56
CA PHE A 182 27.09 -13.31 6.75
C PHE A 182 26.97 -11.80 6.81
N ALA A 183 28.02 -11.05 6.44
CA ALA A 183 27.96 -9.60 6.35
C ALA A 183 26.87 -9.12 5.36
N ARG A 184 26.68 -9.84 4.25
CA ARG A 184 25.64 -9.52 3.27
C ARG A 184 24.24 -9.90 3.77
N PHE A 185 24.11 -11.00 4.52
CA PHE A 185 22.86 -11.32 5.22
C PHE A 185 22.49 -10.22 6.20
N ASP A 186 23.43 -9.78 7.03
CA ASP A 186 23.20 -8.75 8.04
C ASP A 186 22.79 -7.42 7.37
N GLU A 187 23.46 -7.00 6.30
CA GLU A 187 23.11 -5.82 5.52
C GLU A 187 21.67 -5.92 4.94
N SER A 188 21.30 -7.06 4.36
CA SER A 188 19.95 -7.25 3.81
C SER A 188 18.87 -7.25 4.90
N VAL A 189 19.17 -7.85 6.07
CA VAL A 189 18.26 -7.85 7.22
C VAL A 189 18.10 -6.45 7.80
N ASP A 190 19.16 -5.66 7.88
CA ASP A 190 19.11 -4.28 8.38
C ASP A 190 18.27 -3.38 7.44
N GLN A 191 18.42 -3.51 6.12
CA GLN A 191 17.57 -2.80 5.15
C GLN A 191 16.09 -3.21 5.30
N LEU A 192 15.81 -4.51 5.47
CA LEU A 192 14.45 -4.99 5.71
C LEU A 192 13.87 -4.46 7.02
N ASN A 193 14.66 -4.38 8.10
CA ASN A 193 14.22 -3.83 9.38
C ASN A 193 13.81 -2.36 9.22
N LEU A 194 14.65 -1.55 8.58
CA LEU A 194 14.36 -0.13 8.34
C LEU A 194 13.07 0.04 7.51
N THR A 195 12.92 -0.75 6.47
CA THR A 195 11.73 -0.68 5.59
C THR A 195 10.47 -1.13 6.34
N ILE A 196 10.55 -2.18 7.18
CA ILE A 196 9.43 -2.63 8.02
C ILE A 196 9.00 -1.51 8.98
N GLU A 197 9.93 -0.85 9.66
CA GLU A 197 9.60 0.28 10.56
C GLU A 197 8.87 1.40 9.82
N ARG A 198 9.31 1.74 8.60
CA ARG A 198 8.66 2.75 7.78
C ARG A 198 7.27 2.32 7.29
N LEU A 199 7.12 1.07 6.85
CA LEU A 199 5.82 0.51 6.47
C LEU A 199 4.85 0.48 7.66
N GLU A 200 5.31 0.12 8.86
CA GLU A 200 4.51 0.15 10.09
C GLU A 200 4.06 1.59 10.43
N ALA A 201 4.93 2.58 10.24
CA ALA A 201 4.59 3.98 10.45
C ALA A 201 3.48 4.45 9.48
N VAL A 202 3.55 4.06 8.20
CA VAL A 202 2.50 4.34 7.21
C VAL A 202 1.20 3.64 7.57
N LEU A 203 1.24 2.36 7.95
CA LEU A 203 0.06 1.62 8.39
C LEU A 203 -0.62 2.31 9.60
N ALA A 204 0.16 2.81 10.55
CA ALA A 204 -0.36 3.56 11.68
C ALA A 204 -1.09 4.86 11.26
N GLN A 205 -0.66 5.52 10.18
CA GLN A 205 -1.38 6.68 9.63
C GLN A 205 -2.68 6.27 8.91
N MET A 206 -2.66 5.16 8.17
CA MET A 206 -3.88 4.61 7.54
C MET A 206 -4.94 4.27 8.59
N LEU A 207 -4.55 3.64 9.72
CA LEU A 207 -5.46 3.32 10.82
C LEU A 207 -6.04 4.57 11.51
N LYS A 208 -5.24 5.62 11.67
CA LYS A 208 -5.74 6.91 12.21
C LYS A 208 -6.74 7.57 11.27
N LEU A 209 -6.53 7.46 9.97
CA LEU A 209 -7.42 8.01 8.96
C LEU A 209 -8.80 7.33 9.04
N GLU A 210 -8.82 6.00 9.11
CA GLU A 210 -10.04 5.21 9.28
C GLU A 210 -10.83 5.64 10.52
N THR A 211 -10.17 5.72 11.68
CA THR A 211 -10.81 6.12 12.94
C THR A 211 -11.42 7.52 12.88
N VAL A 212 -10.74 8.46 12.21
CA VAL A 212 -11.26 9.84 12.04
C VAL A 212 -12.46 9.85 11.10
N ASN A 213 -12.41 9.09 10.00
CA ASN A 213 -13.52 8.98 9.06
C ASN A 213 -14.76 8.36 9.71
N GLU A 214 -14.59 7.31 10.52
CA GLU A 214 -15.68 6.72 11.31
C GLU A 214 -16.28 7.75 12.29
N ALA A 215 -15.45 8.49 13.01
CA ALA A 215 -15.91 9.52 13.95
C ALA A 215 -16.65 10.67 13.24
N LEU A 216 -16.17 11.12 12.08
CA LEU A 216 -16.83 12.14 11.26
C LEU A 216 -18.18 11.64 10.74
N GLN A 217 -18.25 10.38 10.30
CA GLN A 217 -19.52 9.79 9.86
C GLN A 217 -20.53 9.70 11.00
N MET A 218 -20.12 9.24 12.19
CA MET A 218 -20.99 9.22 13.38
C MET A 218 -21.49 10.63 13.74
N LEU A 219 -20.63 11.66 13.67
CA LEU A 219 -21.04 13.05 13.93
C LEU A 219 -22.08 13.53 12.93
N ARG A 220 -21.91 13.25 11.65
CA ARG A 220 -22.88 13.60 10.60
C ARG A 220 -24.22 12.92 10.81
N ASP A 221 -24.21 11.63 11.14
CA ASP A 221 -25.44 10.88 11.45
C ASP A 221 -26.18 11.46 12.66
N ILE A 222 -25.46 11.91 13.70
CA ILE A 222 -26.04 12.59 14.86
C ILE A 222 -26.66 13.93 14.46
N ILE A 223 -25.96 14.75 13.66
CA ILE A 223 -26.46 16.05 13.18
C ILE A 223 -27.75 15.84 12.39
N LYS A 224 -27.75 14.90 11.44
CA LYS A 224 -28.94 14.57 10.63
C LYS A 224 -30.12 14.12 11.50
N ALA A 225 -29.88 13.24 12.48
CA ALA A 225 -30.89 12.81 13.42
C ALA A 225 -31.45 13.96 14.27
N GLN A 226 -30.59 14.92 14.66
CA GLN A 226 -31.03 16.12 15.40
C GLN A 226 -31.89 17.04 14.53
N GLU A 227 -31.54 17.25 13.25
CA GLU A 227 -32.32 18.05 12.30
C GLU A 227 -33.70 17.42 12.07
N GLU A 228 -33.76 16.11 11.85
CA GLU A 228 -35.04 15.38 11.72
C GLU A 228 -35.91 15.52 12.98
N LEU A 229 -35.30 15.42 14.17
CA LEU A 229 -36.02 15.56 15.44
C LEU A 229 -36.54 17.00 15.64
N GLN A 230 -35.75 18.01 15.27
CA GLN A 230 -36.18 19.40 15.31
C GLN A 230 -37.37 19.68 14.39
N GLU A 231 -37.33 19.13 13.17
CA GLU A 231 -38.44 19.31 12.22
C GLU A 231 -39.71 18.60 12.70
N LYS A 232 -39.60 17.37 13.21
CA LYS A 232 -40.74 16.65 13.85
C LYS A 232 -41.32 17.45 15.01
N THR A 233 -40.47 17.98 15.89
CA THR A 233 -40.90 18.80 17.03
C THR A 233 -41.58 20.09 16.59
N ARG A 234 -41.09 20.72 15.52
CA ARG A 234 -41.72 21.92 14.95
C ARG A 234 -43.10 21.62 14.35
N LEU A 235 -43.22 20.50 13.66
CA LEU A 235 -44.51 20.05 13.09
C LEU A 235 -45.51 19.73 14.19
N GLU A 236 -45.11 19.04 15.24
CA GLU A 236 -45.97 18.74 16.38
C GLU A 236 -46.42 19.99 17.13
N ARG A 237 -45.54 20.94 17.35
CA ARG A 237 -45.90 22.24 17.93
C ARG A 237 -46.92 22.99 17.08
N LYS A 238 -46.77 23.00 15.75
CA LYS A 238 -47.76 23.60 14.85
C LYS A 238 -49.12 22.90 14.94
N LYS A 239 -49.14 21.53 14.98
CA LYS A 239 -50.39 20.77 15.14
C LYS A 239 -51.12 21.13 16.44
N LYS A 240 -50.39 21.12 17.58
CA LYS A 240 -50.97 21.49 18.89
C LYS A 240 -51.49 22.93 18.93
N LEU A 241 -50.83 23.90 18.26
CA LEU A 241 -51.32 25.26 18.14
C LEU A 241 -52.62 25.36 17.34
N ILE A 242 -52.76 24.58 16.27
CA ILE A 242 -53.99 24.53 15.44
C ILE A 242 -55.14 23.85 16.20
N GLU A 243 -54.86 22.76 16.88
CA GLU A 243 -55.85 22.05 17.71
C GLU A 243 -56.31 22.82 18.95
N GLY A 244 -55.46 23.71 19.50
CA GLY A 244 -55.81 24.60 20.63
C GLY A 244 -56.59 25.88 20.24
N LEU A 245 -56.77 26.14 18.93
CA LEU A 245 -57.51 27.25 18.38
C LEU A 245 -58.92 26.85 17.87
N GLN A 246 -59.29 25.60 17.97
CA GLN A 246 -60.64 25.06 17.75
C GLN A 246 -61.33 24.86 19.10
#